data_ee1834fc8a655b55d4c89026105b2a01
#
_entry.id   ee1834fc8a655b55d4c89026105b2a01
#
_cell.length_a   1.000
_cell.length_b   1.000
_cell.length_c   1.000
_cell.angle_alpha   90.00
_cell.angle_beta   90.00
_cell.angle_gamma   90.00
#
_symmetry.space_group_name_H-M   'P 1'
#
loop_
_entity.id
_entity.type
_entity.pdbx_description
1 polymer ?
#
loop_
_entity_poly.entity_id
_entity_poly.type
_entity_poly.pdbx_seq_one_letter_code
_entity_poly.pdbx_strand_id
1 'polypeptide(L)'
;MTLKHTGPSRHFAAALLGSLLITAPATSGPLLDAAIEAEKLAAQNDARGAFEAIRSGLAAFSQSLPLTVPRAIFVTEVPKAYRAYTPKAEPVFLSGEKLITYVEVTGLKWQPAADNQRQSHFTVDLELTDDEGKTLALQKEFGNFTFTAHSDAVEVYTHLTLDVAGAKPGGYVLRYTVNDVIAERSTPFELPFTLKEKS
;
A
#
# COMPACT_ATOMS: atom_id res chain seq x y z
N MET A 1 -1.08 2.74 94.85
CA MET A 1 0.22 3.17 94.30
C MET A 1 0.05 3.08 92.78
N THR A 2 -0.14 4.20 92.15
CA THR A 2 -0.66 4.37 90.80
C THR A 2 0.51 4.75 89.88
N LEU A 3 0.73 4.02 88.82
CA LEU A 3 1.65 4.43 87.76
C LEU A 3 0.93 4.52 86.44
N LYS A 4 0.80 5.77 85.94
CA LYS A 4 0.36 6.12 84.62
C LYS A 4 1.48 5.84 83.61
N HIS A 5 1.09 5.13 82.49
CA HIS A 5 1.98 5.06 81.36
C HIS A 5 1.22 5.80 80.17
N THR A 6 1.81 6.89 79.73
CA THR A 6 1.49 7.66 78.58
C THR A 6 2.31 7.12 77.38
N GLY A 7 1.65 6.56 76.36
CA GLY A 7 2.30 6.17 75.13
C GLY A 7 2.14 7.28 74.04
N PRO A 8 3.10 7.51 73.17
CA PRO A 8 3.08 8.57 72.18
C PRO A 8 2.26 8.22 70.89
N SER A 9 1.42 9.18 70.51
CA SER A 9 0.63 9.15 69.27
C SER A 9 1.55 9.23 68.05
N ARG A 10 1.48 8.23 67.19
CA ARG A 10 2.12 8.27 65.85
C ARG A 10 1.13 8.85 64.83
N HIS A 11 1.40 10.07 64.38
CA HIS A 11 0.75 10.65 63.24
C HIS A 11 1.29 10.02 61.95
N PHE A 12 0.44 9.25 61.25
CA PHE A 12 0.69 8.84 59.90
C PHE A 12 0.35 10.00 58.95
N ALA A 13 1.39 10.60 58.35
CA ALA A 13 1.21 11.52 57.23
C ALA A 13 1.03 10.72 55.97
N ALA A 14 -0.15 10.69 55.37
CA ALA A 14 -0.42 10.13 54.08
C ALA A 14 0.07 11.12 53.02
N ALA A 15 1.17 10.79 52.32
CA ALA A 15 1.64 11.52 51.16
C ALA A 15 0.82 11.08 49.96
N LEU A 16 -0.10 11.94 49.47
CA LEU A 16 -0.76 11.79 48.17
C LEU A 16 0.28 12.10 47.07
N LEU A 17 0.81 11.06 46.44
CA LEU A 17 1.50 11.18 45.13
C LEU A 17 0.48 11.43 44.06
N GLY A 18 0.26 12.70 43.67
CA GLY A 18 -0.49 13.08 42.50
C GLY A 18 0.29 12.72 41.23
N SER A 19 -0.07 11.63 40.55
CA SER A 19 0.45 11.31 39.21
C SER A 19 -0.05 12.35 38.23
N LEU A 20 0.80 13.29 37.81
CA LEU A 20 0.55 14.15 36.66
C LEU A 20 0.59 13.26 35.41
N LEU A 21 -0.57 12.92 34.87
CA LEU A 21 -0.68 12.38 33.51
C LEU A 21 -0.34 13.50 32.51
N ILE A 22 0.91 13.50 32.03
CA ILE A 22 1.33 14.34 30.92
C ILE A 22 0.70 13.73 29.67
N THR A 23 -0.47 14.23 29.28
CA THR A 23 -1.05 13.94 27.98
C THR A 23 -0.22 14.68 26.93
N ALA A 24 0.65 13.95 26.21
CA ALA A 24 1.28 14.50 25.02
C ALA A 24 0.18 14.93 24.04
N PRO A 25 0.27 16.12 23.43
CA PRO A 25 -0.68 16.50 22.40
C PRO A 25 -0.62 15.47 21.27
N ALA A 26 -1.75 14.85 20.96
CA ALA A 26 -1.86 14.00 19.79
C ALA A 26 -1.61 14.89 18.57
N THR A 27 -0.47 14.73 17.90
CA THR A 27 -0.22 15.41 16.63
C THR A 27 -1.23 14.88 15.63
N SER A 28 -2.05 15.75 15.06
CA SER A 28 -2.98 15.40 13.99
C SER A 28 -2.15 14.89 12.78
N GLY A 29 -2.66 13.86 12.12
CA GLY A 29 -2.02 13.35 10.91
C GLY A 29 -2.38 14.21 9.69
N PRO A 30 -1.63 14.05 8.57
CA PRO A 30 -1.80 14.89 7.38
C PRO A 30 -3.22 14.85 6.80
N LEU A 31 -3.94 13.76 7.00
CA LEU A 31 -5.31 13.61 6.51
C LEU A 31 -6.31 14.44 7.32
N LEU A 32 -6.13 14.51 8.65
CA LEU A 32 -7.01 15.33 9.52
C LEU A 32 -6.77 16.81 9.26
N ASP A 33 -5.53 17.25 9.13
CA ASP A 33 -5.20 18.66 8.84
C ASP A 33 -5.77 19.08 7.48
N ALA A 34 -5.65 18.22 6.46
CA ALA A 34 -6.23 18.45 5.14
C ALA A 34 -7.76 18.50 5.17
N ALA A 35 -8.42 17.67 5.98
CA ALA A 35 -9.88 17.69 6.13
C ALA A 35 -10.36 18.99 6.75
N ILE A 36 -9.71 19.47 7.82
CA ILE A 36 -10.05 20.75 8.47
C ILE A 36 -9.91 21.91 7.49
N GLU A 37 -8.81 21.97 6.73
CA GLU A 37 -8.60 23.06 5.75
C GLU A 37 -9.59 22.98 4.59
N ALA A 38 -9.92 21.78 4.12
CA ALA A 38 -10.91 21.59 3.06
C ALA A 38 -12.29 22.05 3.48
N GLU A 39 -12.77 21.72 4.68
CA GLU A 39 -14.06 22.17 5.19
C GLU A 39 -14.12 23.69 5.36
N LYS A 40 -13.03 24.31 5.83
CA LYS A 40 -12.90 25.76 5.93
C LYS A 40 -13.01 26.44 4.57
N LEU A 41 -12.29 25.95 3.56
CA LEU A 41 -12.33 26.48 2.19
C LEU A 41 -13.72 26.28 1.55
N ALA A 42 -14.35 25.12 1.78
CA ALA A 42 -15.72 24.86 1.31
C ALA A 42 -16.73 25.83 1.92
N ALA A 43 -16.62 26.15 3.21
CA ALA A 43 -17.45 27.15 3.87
C ALA A 43 -17.25 28.58 3.30
N GLN A 44 -16.12 28.85 2.68
CA GLN A 44 -15.81 30.11 1.97
C GLN A 44 -16.23 30.07 0.49
N ASN A 45 -16.92 29.03 0.03
CA ASN A 45 -17.29 28.73 -1.36
C ASN A 45 -16.07 28.55 -2.29
N ASP A 46 -14.90 28.24 -1.76
CA ASP A 46 -13.72 27.82 -2.56
C ASP A 46 -13.71 26.30 -2.73
N ALA A 47 -14.56 25.80 -3.61
CA ALA A 47 -14.66 24.37 -3.92
C ALA A 47 -13.37 23.80 -4.51
N ARG A 48 -12.63 24.60 -5.30
CA ARG A 48 -11.35 24.18 -5.90
C ARG A 48 -10.28 24.00 -4.82
N GLY A 49 -10.10 24.99 -3.96
CA GLY A 49 -9.14 24.92 -2.86
C GLY A 49 -9.45 23.78 -1.91
N ALA A 50 -10.74 23.57 -1.56
CA ALA A 50 -11.18 22.47 -0.73
C ALA A 50 -10.81 21.10 -1.33
N PHE A 51 -11.07 20.90 -2.62
CA PHE A 51 -10.71 19.66 -3.31
C PHE A 51 -9.19 19.43 -3.34
N GLU A 52 -8.40 20.47 -3.64
CA GLU A 52 -6.93 20.36 -3.65
C GLU A 52 -6.34 20.08 -2.27
N ALA A 53 -6.92 20.62 -1.20
CA ALA A 53 -6.50 20.33 0.17
C ALA A 53 -6.69 18.85 0.52
N ILE A 54 -7.85 18.27 0.25
CA ILE A 54 -8.13 16.84 0.48
C ILE A 54 -7.22 15.96 -0.39
N ARG A 55 -7.05 16.30 -1.66
CA ARG A 55 -6.21 15.53 -2.58
C ARG A 55 -4.75 15.50 -2.10
N SER A 56 -4.22 16.62 -1.68
CA SER A 56 -2.86 16.73 -1.18
C SER A 56 -2.68 15.98 0.14
N GLY A 57 -3.64 16.08 1.05
CA GLY A 57 -3.63 15.33 2.31
C GLY A 57 -3.70 13.83 2.10
N LEU A 58 -4.54 13.37 1.15
CA LEU A 58 -4.64 11.96 0.81
C LEU A 58 -3.33 11.43 0.20
N ALA A 59 -2.68 12.21 -0.67
CA ALA A 59 -1.38 11.86 -1.25
C ALA A 59 -0.29 11.75 -0.17
N ALA A 60 -0.20 12.72 0.75
CA ALA A 60 0.74 12.68 1.87
C ALA A 60 0.48 11.49 2.79
N PHE A 61 -0.79 11.20 3.11
CA PHE A 61 -1.18 10.05 3.89
C PHE A 61 -0.80 8.74 3.20
N SER A 62 -1.09 8.59 1.90
CA SER A 62 -0.74 7.41 1.11
C SER A 62 0.76 7.11 1.17
N GLN A 63 1.62 8.13 1.04
CA GLN A 63 3.08 7.97 1.13
C GLN A 63 3.57 7.61 2.54
N SER A 64 2.79 7.86 3.59
CA SER A 64 3.10 7.47 4.97
C SER A 64 2.79 6.00 5.26
N LEU A 65 1.99 5.36 4.42
CA LEU A 65 1.62 3.95 4.56
C LEU A 65 2.76 3.03 4.09
N PRO A 66 2.78 1.78 4.56
CA PRO A 66 3.63 0.75 3.97
C PRO A 66 3.34 0.57 2.48
N LEU A 67 4.37 0.21 1.70
CA LEU A 67 4.17 -0.23 0.33
C LEU A 67 3.28 -1.47 0.32
N THR A 68 2.18 -1.43 -0.40
CA THR A 68 1.17 -2.50 -0.43
C THR A 68 0.61 -2.68 -1.83
N VAL A 69 0.17 -3.90 -2.13
CA VAL A 69 -0.60 -4.26 -3.32
C VAL A 69 -2.03 -4.56 -2.85
N PRO A 70 -2.93 -3.55 -2.80
CA PRO A 70 -4.29 -3.74 -2.31
C PRO A 70 -5.14 -4.60 -3.25
N ARG A 71 -4.72 -4.71 -4.52
CA ARG A 71 -5.39 -5.54 -5.51
C ARG A 71 -4.42 -6.05 -6.56
N ALA A 72 -4.44 -7.36 -6.76
CA ALA A 72 -3.81 -8.04 -7.89
C ALA A 72 -4.75 -9.14 -8.38
N ILE A 73 -5.12 -9.13 -9.65
CA ILE A 73 -6.04 -10.11 -10.24
C ILE A 73 -5.71 -10.38 -11.70
N PHE A 74 -6.08 -11.54 -12.19
CA PHE A 74 -6.08 -11.81 -13.63
C PHE A 74 -7.26 -11.12 -14.31
N VAL A 75 -6.99 -10.57 -15.50
CA VAL A 75 -7.96 -9.88 -16.33
C VAL A 75 -7.96 -10.45 -17.74
N THR A 76 -9.06 -10.27 -18.46
CA THR A 76 -9.23 -10.84 -19.81
C THR A 76 -8.61 -9.99 -20.91
N GLU A 77 -8.36 -8.71 -20.62
CA GLU A 77 -7.77 -7.74 -21.55
C GLU A 77 -6.94 -6.70 -20.80
N VAL A 78 -6.09 -5.97 -21.51
CA VAL A 78 -5.30 -4.88 -20.94
C VAL A 78 -6.22 -3.82 -20.32
N PRO A 79 -6.04 -3.45 -19.04
CA PRO A 79 -6.85 -2.45 -18.36
C PRO A 79 -6.82 -1.08 -19.07
N LYS A 80 -7.97 -0.42 -19.18
CA LYS A 80 -8.08 0.89 -19.85
C LYS A 80 -7.80 2.08 -18.92
N ALA A 81 -8.08 1.90 -17.62
CA ALA A 81 -7.86 2.91 -16.58
C ALA A 81 -7.80 2.25 -15.21
N TYR A 82 -7.53 3.04 -14.17
CA TYR A 82 -7.62 2.60 -12.78
C TYR A 82 -9.02 2.04 -12.52
N ARG A 83 -9.08 0.77 -12.03
CA ARG A 83 -10.32 0.01 -11.78
C ARG A 83 -11.23 -0.20 -12.99
N ALA A 84 -10.77 0.07 -14.23
CA ALA A 84 -11.50 -0.16 -15.46
C ALA A 84 -10.93 -1.38 -16.21
N TYR A 85 -11.33 -2.57 -15.77
CA TYR A 85 -10.88 -3.86 -16.27
C TYR A 85 -12.01 -4.89 -16.24
N THR A 86 -11.87 -5.97 -17.01
CA THR A 86 -12.75 -7.14 -16.96
C THR A 86 -12.02 -8.27 -16.24
N PRO A 87 -12.43 -8.67 -15.02
CA PRO A 87 -11.77 -9.74 -14.30
C PRO A 87 -11.94 -11.08 -15.02
N LYS A 88 -10.91 -11.93 -14.99
CA LYS A 88 -11.02 -13.32 -15.40
C LYS A 88 -11.74 -14.10 -14.29
N ALA A 89 -12.87 -14.72 -14.62
CA ALA A 89 -13.76 -15.36 -13.64
C ALA A 89 -13.06 -16.49 -12.84
N GLU A 90 -12.25 -17.28 -13.54
CA GLU A 90 -11.43 -18.34 -12.95
C GLU A 90 -9.98 -18.19 -13.44
N PRO A 91 -9.00 -18.46 -12.57
CA PRO A 91 -7.58 -18.39 -12.93
C PRO A 91 -7.15 -19.64 -13.72
N VAL A 92 -7.89 -19.96 -14.78
CA VAL A 92 -7.64 -21.10 -15.68
C VAL A 92 -7.30 -20.55 -17.05
N PHE A 93 -6.16 -20.97 -17.59
CA PHE A 93 -5.65 -20.53 -18.89
C PHE A 93 -5.42 -21.73 -19.80
N LEU A 94 -5.53 -21.51 -21.10
CA LEU A 94 -5.15 -22.50 -22.10
C LEU A 94 -3.69 -22.35 -22.51
N SER A 95 -3.05 -23.42 -22.91
CA SER A 95 -1.69 -23.37 -23.45
C SER A 95 -1.59 -22.32 -24.57
N GLY A 96 -0.66 -21.36 -24.44
CA GLY A 96 -0.47 -20.24 -25.37
C GLY A 96 -1.39 -19.04 -25.11
N GLU A 97 -2.27 -19.09 -24.10
CA GLU A 97 -3.00 -17.90 -23.65
C GLU A 97 -2.07 -17.01 -22.81
N LYS A 98 -2.14 -15.70 -23.05
CA LYS A 98 -1.37 -14.73 -22.25
C LYS A 98 -2.04 -14.51 -20.91
N LEU A 99 -1.26 -14.53 -19.83
CA LEU A 99 -1.70 -14.15 -18.51
C LEU A 99 -1.53 -12.64 -18.36
N ILE A 100 -2.64 -11.93 -18.19
CA ILE A 100 -2.63 -10.49 -17.95
C ILE A 100 -3.03 -10.27 -16.50
N THR A 101 -2.14 -9.67 -15.72
CA THR A 101 -2.37 -9.33 -14.32
C THR A 101 -2.56 -7.83 -14.17
N TYR A 102 -3.70 -7.40 -13.62
CA TYR A 102 -3.92 -6.04 -13.14
C TYR A 102 -3.38 -5.89 -11.71
N VAL A 103 -2.65 -4.82 -11.44
CA VAL A 103 -1.99 -4.59 -10.14
C VAL A 103 -2.22 -3.14 -9.71
N GLU A 104 -2.83 -2.92 -8.52
CA GLU A 104 -2.87 -1.64 -7.84
C GLU A 104 -1.71 -1.55 -6.83
N VAL A 105 -1.06 -0.40 -6.74
CA VAL A 105 0.05 -0.16 -5.81
C VAL A 105 -0.24 1.08 -4.97
N THR A 106 -0.12 0.95 -3.65
CA THR A 106 -0.32 2.03 -2.68
C THR A 106 0.92 2.21 -1.81
N GLY A 107 1.14 3.41 -1.34
CA GLY A 107 2.28 3.73 -0.47
C GLY A 107 3.55 4.10 -1.23
N LEU A 108 3.52 4.19 -2.57
CA LEU A 108 4.68 4.58 -3.37
C LEU A 108 5.23 5.95 -2.97
N LYS A 109 6.56 6.08 -2.98
CA LYS A 109 7.24 7.35 -2.76
C LYS A 109 7.24 8.19 -4.02
N TRP A 110 7.01 9.48 -3.84
CA TRP A 110 7.10 10.50 -4.88
C TRP A 110 8.22 11.49 -4.56
N GLN A 111 8.98 11.88 -5.55
CA GLN A 111 10.06 12.88 -5.45
C GLN A 111 9.87 14.00 -6.47
N PRO A 112 10.47 15.19 -6.26
CA PRO A 112 10.52 16.24 -7.29
C PRO A 112 11.19 15.73 -8.56
N ALA A 113 10.66 16.17 -9.71
CA ALA A 113 11.22 15.92 -11.04
C ALA A 113 11.37 17.27 -11.80
N ALA A 114 11.85 17.22 -13.05
CA ALA A 114 11.95 18.40 -13.89
C ALA A 114 10.57 19.06 -14.14
N ASP A 115 10.56 20.30 -14.58
CA ASP A 115 9.36 21.04 -15.00
C ASP A 115 8.24 21.11 -13.94
N ASN A 116 8.62 21.24 -12.66
CA ASN A 116 7.71 21.27 -11.52
C ASN A 116 6.78 20.03 -11.44
N GLN A 117 7.29 18.89 -11.88
CA GLN A 117 6.61 17.61 -11.83
C GLN A 117 7.02 16.80 -10.60
N ARG A 118 6.28 15.72 -10.37
CA ARG A 118 6.53 14.70 -9.36
C ARG A 118 6.76 13.38 -10.08
N GLN A 119 7.63 12.54 -9.55
CA GLN A 119 7.94 11.24 -10.13
C GLN A 119 7.89 10.15 -9.07
N SER A 120 7.34 9.01 -9.43
CA SER A 120 7.46 7.75 -8.71
C SER A 120 8.05 6.70 -9.64
N HIS A 121 8.85 5.78 -9.08
CA HIS A 121 9.50 4.72 -9.84
C HIS A 121 9.44 3.41 -9.06
N PHE A 122 8.91 2.37 -9.68
CA PHE A 122 8.93 1.03 -9.13
C PHE A 122 9.20 -0.04 -10.19
N THR A 123 9.80 -1.13 -9.76
CA THR A 123 10.01 -2.33 -10.58
C THR A 123 9.19 -3.49 -10.04
N VAL A 124 9.00 -4.51 -10.85
CA VAL A 124 8.34 -5.75 -10.43
C VAL A 124 9.20 -6.93 -10.83
N ASP A 125 9.62 -7.72 -9.85
CA ASP A 125 10.26 -9.00 -10.07
C ASP A 125 9.21 -10.10 -10.24
N LEU A 126 9.54 -11.14 -11.01
CA LEU A 126 8.68 -12.30 -11.24
C LEU A 126 9.39 -13.58 -10.82
N GLU A 127 8.69 -14.44 -10.11
CA GLU A 127 9.01 -15.83 -9.89
C GLU A 127 7.80 -16.70 -10.29
N LEU A 128 8.03 -17.72 -11.10
CA LEU A 128 7.04 -18.75 -11.45
C LEU A 128 7.44 -20.05 -10.76
N THR A 129 6.52 -20.62 -10.00
CA THR A 129 6.70 -21.95 -9.40
C THR A 129 5.63 -22.92 -9.89
N ASP A 130 5.89 -24.22 -9.80
CA ASP A 130 4.86 -25.26 -9.88
C ASP A 130 4.10 -25.37 -8.55
N ASP A 131 3.13 -26.27 -8.50
CA ASP A 131 2.31 -26.55 -7.32
C ASP A 131 3.08 -27.27 -6.19
N GLU A 132 4.25 -27.83 -6.47
CA GLU A 132 5.19 -28.38 -5.48
C GLU A 132 6.12 -27.28 -4.90
N GLY A 133 6.05 -26.04 -5.39
CA GLY A 133 6.86 -24.90 -4.96
C GLY A 133 8.25 -24.84 -5.58
N LYS A 134 8.52 -25.63 -6.62
CA LYS A 134 9.79 -25.59 -7.35
C LYS A 134 9.79 -24.37 -8.28
N THR A 135 10.81 -23.54 -8.17
CA THR A 135 11.02 -22.39 -9.08
C THR A 135 11.33 -22.88 -10.50
N LEU A 136 10.52 -22.45 -11.46
CA LEU A 136 10.63 -22.75 -12.87
C LEU A 136 11.25 -21.59 -13.67
N ALA A 137 10.95 -20.35 -13.26
CA ALA A 137 11.51 -19.14 -13.84
C ALA A 137 11.65 -18.06 -12.78
N LEU A 138 12.67 -17.23 -12.92
CA LEU A 138 12.93 -16.05 -12.11
C LEU A 138 13.41 -14.93 -13.03
N GLN A 139 12.76 -13.78 -12.95
CA GLN A 139 13.15 -12.60 -13.71
C GLN A 139 13.09 -11.36 -12.83
N LYS A 140 14.26 -10.73 -12.62
CA LYS A 140 14.34 -9.42 -11.98
C LYS A 140 13.90 -8.34 -12.96
N GLU A 141 13.26 -7.29 -12.42
CA GLU A 141 12.76 -6.17 -13.21
C GLU A 141 11.91 -6.62 -14.42
N PHE A 142 11.09 -7.65 -14.24
CA PHE A 142 10.13 -8.10 -15.24
C PHE A 142 9.22 -6.96 -15.71
N GLY A 143 8.88 -6.04 -14.80
CA GLY A 143 8.24 -4.77 -15.10
C GLY A 143 9.07 -3.61 -14.53
N ASN A 144 9.15 -2.49 -15.28
CA ASN A 144 9.81 -1.26 -14.87
C ASN A 144 8.92 -0.07 -15.22
N PHE A 145 8.46 0.67 -14.19
CA PHE A 145 7.40 1.66 -14.33
C PHE A 145 7.82 2.99 -13.71
N THR A 146 7.84 4.04 -14.52
CA THR A 146 8.04 5.41 -14.08
C THR A 146 6.76 6.21 -14.32
N PHE A 147 6.24 6.82 -13.28
CA PHE A 147 5.09 7.72 -13.34
C PHE A 147 5.55 9.15 -13.13
N THR A 148 5.12 10.04 -14.00
CA THR A 148 5.40 11.47 -13.90
C THR A 148 4.08 12.23 -13.96
N ALA A 149 3.85 13.15 -13.01
CA ALA A 149 2.61 13.91 -12.90
C ALA A 149 2.86 15.27 -12.26
N HIS A 150 1.90 16.21 -12.36
CA HIS A 150 1.99 17.52 -11.70
C HIS A 150 1.65 17.46 -10.20
N SER A 151 1.29 16.30 -9.69
CA SER A 151 1.02 16.05 -8.26
C SER A 151 1.23 14.57 -7.94
N ASP A 152 1.44 14.27 -6.66
CA ASP A 152 1.54 12.89 -6.19
C ASP A 152 0.20 12.18 -6.43
N ALA A 153 0.22 11.09 -7.19
CA ALA A 153 -0.97 10.29 -7.47
C ALA A 153 -1.17 9.23 -6.38
N VAL A 154 -2.42 8.96 -6.05
CA VAL A 154 -2.83 7.89 -5.12
C VAL A 154 -3.42 6.68 -5.85
N GLU A 155 -3.90 6.88 -7.07
CA GLU A 155 -4.50 5.84 -7.93
C GLU A 155 -3.46 5.34 -8.92
N VAL A 156 -2.49 4.55 -8.41
CA VAL A 156 -1.42 3.96 -9.23
C VAL A 156 -1.76 2.51 -9.54
N TYR A 157 -1.78 2.18 -10.81
CA TYR A 157 -1.93 0.82 -11.29
C TYR A 157 -0.99 0.52 -12.45
N THR A 158 -0.77 -0.75 -12.68
CA THR A 158 -0.09 -1.26 -13.87
C THR A 158 -0.72 -2.58 -14.31
N HIS A 159 -0.24 -3.11 -15.41
CA HIS A 159 -0.51 -4.48 -15.81
C HIS A 159 0.78 -5.19 -16.18
N LEU A 160 0.82 -6.49 -15.92
CA LEU A 160 1.90 -7.38 -16.26
C LEU A 160 1.35 -8.41 -17.24
N THR A 161 2.08 -8.69 -18.32
CA THR A 161 1.69 -9.71 -19.30
C THR A 161 2.78 -10.78 -19.36
N LEU A 162 2.41 -12.01 -19.03
CA LEU A 162 3.29 -13.16 -19.07
C LEU A 162 2.83 -14.14 -20.15
N ASP A 163 3.78 -14.59 -20.97
CA ASP A 163 3.61 -15.71 -21.88
C ASP A 163 4.22 -16.96 -21.25
N VAL A 164 3.41 -17.99 -21.06
CA VAL A 164 3.83 -19.29 -20.52
C VAL A 164 3.85 -20.37 -21.59
N ALA A 165 4.13 -20.00 -22.83
CA ALA A 165 4.23 -20.94 -23.93
C ALA A 165 5.23 -22.06 -23.63
N GLY A 166 4.82 -23.31 -23.88
CA GLY A 166 5.64 -24.51 -23.60
C GLY A 166 5.57 -25.03 -22.17
N ALA A 167 4.89 -24.33 -21.25
CA ALA A 167 4.61 -24.90 -19.93
C ALA A 167 3.60 -26.04 -20.04
N LYS A 168 3.77 -27.10 -19.23
CA LYS A 168 2.89 -28.26 -19.21
C LYS A 168 1.57 -27.92 -18.53
N PRO A 169 0.46 -28.64 -18.83
CA PRO A 169 -0.75 -28.53 -18.03
C PRO A 169 -0.48 -28.86 -16.56
N GLY A 170 -1.07 -28.07 -15.64
CA GLY A 170 -0.85 -28.23 -14.20
C GLY A 170 -1.16 -26.97 -13.41
N GLY A 171 -0.95 -27.03 -12.11
CA GLY A 171 -1.06 -25.91 -11.18
C GLY A 171 0.26 -25.12 -11.12
N TYR A 172 0.14 -23.81 -10.99
CA TYR A 172 1.28 -22.88 -10.92
C TYR A 172 0.99 -21.74 -9.96
N VAL A 173 2.04 -21.12 -9.45
CA VAL A 173 1.95 -19.87 -8.68
C VAL A 173 2.86 -18.82 -9.31
N LEU A 174 2.28 -17.67 -9.66
CA LEU A 174 3.04 -16.46 -9.95
C LEU A 174 3.28 -15.72 -8.64
N ARG A 175 4.54 -15.55 -8.30
CA ARG A 175 4.98 -14.68 -7.21
C ARG A 175 5.61 -13.44 -7.80
N TYR A 176 5.05 -12.28 -7.50
CA TYR A 176 5.60 -10.99 -7.89
C TYR A 176 6.12 -10.25 -6.66
N THR A 177 7.18 -9.47 -6.83
CA THR A 177 7.66 -8.53 -5.82
C THR A 177 7.70 -7.14 -6.41
N VAL A 178 6.88 -6.22 -5.88
CA VAL A 178 6.93 -4.79 -6.22
C VAL A 178 8.03 -4.14 -5.40
N ASN A 179 8.94 -3.43 -6.06
CA ASN A 179 10.06 -2.72 -5.45
C ASN A 179 9.91 -1.22 -5.71
N ASP A 180 9.61 -0.44 -4.67
CA ASP A 180 9.66 1.04 -4.71
C ASP A 180 11.13 1.48 -4.73
N VAL A 181 11.63 1.92 -5.89
CA VAL A 181 13.04 2.26 -6.11
C VAL A 181 13.45 3.51 -5.32
N ILE A 182 12.52 4.46 -5.12
CA ILE A 182 12.81 5.74 -4.43
C ILE A 182 12.91 5.53 -2.92
N ALA A 183 12.06 4.69 -2.33
CA ALA A 183 12.04 4.43 -0.89
C ALA A 183 12.77 3.15 -0.49
N GLU A 184 13.33 2.41 -1.45
CA GLU A 184 14.05 1.13 -1.23
C GLU A 184 13.22 0.13 -0.41
N ARG A 185 11.93 0.00 -0.75
CA ARG A 185 10.96 -0.88 -0.09
C ARG A 185 10.40 -1.89 -1.07
N SER A 186 10.05 -3.07 -0.57
CA SER A 186 9.47 -4.11 -1.40
C SER A 186 8.25 -4.75 -0.74
N THR A 187 7.33 -5.25 -1.56
CA THR A 187 6.17 -6.03 -1.10
C THR A 187 5.85 -7.16 -2.09
N PRO A 188 5.74 -8.41 -1.62
CA PRO A 188 5.38 -9.54 -2.47
C PRO A 188 3.86 -9.71 -2.55
N PHE A 189 3.40 -10.36 -3.62
CA PHE A 189 2.07 -10.94 -3.73
C PHE A 189 2.08 -12.18 -4.62
N GLU A 190 1.08 -13.04 -4.49
CA GLU A 190 1.00 -14.31 -5.20
C GLU A 190 -0.34 -14.47 -5.92
N LEU A 191 -0.30 -15.11 -7.08
CA LEU A 191 -1.48 -15.43 -7.90
C LEU A 191 -1.38 -16.88 -8.37
N PRO A 192 -2.12 -17.81 -7.75
CA PRO A 192 -2.20 -19.17 -8.25
C PRO A 192 -3.04 -19.24 -9.53
N PHE A 193 -2.65 -20.13 -10.46
CA PHE A 193 -3.41 -20.38 -11.67
C PHE A 193 -3.23 -21.83 -12.16
N THR A 194 -4.08 -22.25 -13.08
CA THR A 194 -4.01 -23.54 -13.72
C THR A 194 -3.86 -23.40 -15.23
N LEU A 195 -2.93 -24.15 -15.82
CA LEU A 195 -2.85 -24.35 -17.27
C LEU A 195 -3.57 -25.62 -17.68
N LYS A 196 -4.33 -25.52 -18.77
CA LYS A 196 -4.98 -26.66 -19.45
C LYS A 196 -4.47 -26.77 -20.89
N GLU A 197 -4.52 -27.98 -21.43
CA GLU A 197 -4.25 -28.16 -22.86
C GLU A 197 -5.32 -27.45 -23.69
N LYS A 198 -4.87 -26.95 -24.84
CA LYS A 198 -5.80 -26.42 -25.86
C LYS A 198 -6.39 -27.64 -26.57
N SER A 199 -7.70 -27.84 -26.44
CA SER A 199 -8.45 -28.90 -27.12
C SER A 199 -8.41 -28.74 -28.63
#